data_860c5e3fe3a9e3d50925e919d056f66b
#
_entry.id   860c5e3fe3a9e3d50925e919d056f66b
#
_cell.length_a   1.000
_cell.length_b   1.000
_cell.length_c   1.000
_cell.angle_alpha   90.00
_cell.angle_beta   90.00
_cell.angle_gamma   90.00
#
_symmetry.space_group_name_H-M   'P 1'
#
loop_
_entity.id
_entity.type
_entity.pdbx_description
1 polymer ?
#
loop_
_entity_poly.entity_id
_entity_poly.type
_entity_poly.pdbx_seq_one_letter_code
_entity_poly.pdbx_strand_id
1 'polypeptide(L)'
;MLEVKDLHSFYGAAHVLHGASLQVAPGEVVALLGRNGMGKTTLIRSIMGLTPPTVKQGDVIWKGETITRMKPHDIANKKIAIVPQGRRLFSSLTVTEHLTMFKSARATEGWTIDRIFSTFTRLGERRHHRGNQLSGGERGMLAVARALMQDPELILMDEPSEGLAPVMVQHLEGVIAELGRTGLGILLVEQNLYSALAVSSRVYIMETGKVVHSATSEELAKDEGAVQRWLGVHG
;
A
#
# COMPACT_ATOMS: atom_id res chain seq x y z
N MET A 1 -5.68 -11.20 9.38
CA MET A 1 -5.32 -9.92 10.03
C MET A 1 -6.23 -8.80 9.57
N LEU A 2 -6.23 -8.44 8.30
CA LEU A 2 -7.22 -7.56 7.66
C LEU A 2 -8.22 -8.43 6.88
N GLU A 3 -9.53 -8.14 7.02
CA GLU A 3 -10.59 -8.71 6.19
C GLU A 3 -11.48 -7.57 5.69
N VAL A 4 -11.74 -7.57 4.39
CA VAL A 4 -12.72 -6.70 3.74
C VAL A 4 -13.84 -7.59 3.24
N LYS A 5 -15.08 -7.30 3.64
CA LYS A 5 -16.26 -8.13 3.33
C LYS A 5 -17.33 -7.28 2.66
N ASP A 6 -17.68 -7.64 1.43
CA ASP A 6 -18.78 -7.07 0.65
C ASP A 6 -18.84 -5.53 0.70
N LEU A 7 -17.68 -4.87 0.47
CA LEU A 7 -17.56 -3.43 0.69
C LEU A 7 -18.15 -2.64 -0.48
N HIS A 8 -19.12 -1.77 -0.17
CA HIS A 8 -19.75 -0.85 -1.11
C HIS A 8 -19.42 0.59 -0.75
N SER A 9 -18.75 1.31 -1.65
CA SER A 9 -18.30 2.68 -1.43
C SER A 9 -18.73 3.63 -2.53
N PHE A 10 -19.02 4.87 -2.15
CA PHE A 10 -19.64 5.88 -3.00
C PHE A 10 -18.90 7.21 -2.96
N TYR A 11 -18.82 7.90 -4.10
CA TYR A 11 -18.49 9.32 -4.21
C TYR A 11 -19.76 10.08 -4.55
N GLY A 12 -20.41 10.67 -3.54
CA GLY A 12 -21.74 11.22 -3.70
C GLY A 12 -22.75 10.15 -4.14
N ALA A 13 -23.31 10.27 -5.34
CA ALA A 13 -24.21 9.29 -5.94
C ALA A 13 -23.48 8.19 -6.73
N ALA A 14 -22.21 8.37 -7.08
CA ALA A 14 -21.48 7.41 -7.87
C ALA A 14 -21.06 6.20 -7.01
N HIS A 15 -21.59 5.03 -7.31
CA HIS A 15 -21.22 3.76 -6.71
C HIS A 15 -19.93 3.26 -7.34
N VAL A 16 -18.86 3.10 -6.59
CA VAL A 16 -17.52 2.76 -7.11
C VAL A 16 -17.05 1.38 -6.67
N LEU A 17 -17.28 0.99 -5.41
CA LEU A 17 -17.04 -0.38 -4.97
C LEU A 17 -18.35 -1.13 -4.90
N HIS A 18 -18.41 -2.29 -5.54
CA HIS A 18 -19.61 -3.09 -5.74
C HIS A 18 -19.50 -4.45 -5.04
N GLY A 19 -19.23 -4.46 -3.74
CA GLY A 19 -19.08 -5.69 -2.96
C GLY A 19 -17.64 -6.23 -2.99
N ALA A 20 -16.64 -5.34 -2.91
CA ALA A 20 -15.23 -5.75 -2.89
C ALA A 20 -14.90 -6.53 -1.62
N SER A 21 -14.24 -7.69 -1.79
CA SER A 21 -13.84 -8.56 -0.68
C SER A 21 -12.41 -9.04 -0.88
N LEU A 22 -11.58 -8.95 0.16
CA LEU A 22 -10.22 -9.48 0.19
C LEU A 22 -9.74 -9.70 1.63
N GLN A 23 -8.62 -10.38 1.79
CA GLN A 23 -7.98 -10.64 3.07
C GLN A 23 -6.46 -10.46 2.97
N VAL A 24 -5.86 -10.04 4.07
CA VAL A 24 -4.39 -9.99 4.25
C VAL A 24 -4.08 -10.68 5.59
N ALA A 25 -3.29 -11.75 5.56
CA ALA A 25 -2.83 -12.44 6.75
C ALA A 25 -1.65 -11.68 7.42
N PRO A 26 -1.31 -11.98 8.69
CA PRO A 26 -0.10 -11.44 9.31
C PRO A 26 1.15 -11.81 8.50
N GLY A 27 2.02 -10.84 8.22
CA GLY A 27 3.26 -11.07 7.47
C GLY A 27 3.07 -11.41 5.99
N GLU A 28 1.85 -11.33 5.48
CA GLU A 28 1.55 -11.60 4.08
C GLU A 28 1.70 -10.35 3.21
N VAL A 29 2.36 -10.49 2.07
CA VAL A 29 2.35 -9.48 1.01
C VAL A 29 1.29 -9.90 -0.01
N VAL A 30 0.22 -9.13 -0.10
CA VAL A 30 -0.91 -9.33 -1.00
C VAL A 30 -0.92 -8.22 -2.04
N ALA A 31 -1.00 -8.55 -3.31
CA ALA A 31 -1.19 -7.58 -4.37
C ALA A 31 -2.67 -7.45 -4.78
N LEU A 32 -3.10 -6.21 -5.06
CA LEU A 32 -4.37 -5.90 -5.69
C LEU A 32 -4.08 -5.28 -7.06
N LEU A 33 -4.31 -6.05 -8.11
CA LEU A 33 -4.11 -5.65 -9.49
C LEU A 33 -5.42 -5.16 -10.13
N GLY A 34 -5.29 -4.32 -11.14
CA GLY A 34 -6.40 -3.85 -11.95
C GLY A 34 -6.02 -2.60 -12.73
N ARG A 35 -6.72 -2.35 -13.82
CA ARG A 35 -6.52 -1.15 -14.66
C ARG A 35 -6.85 0.12 -13.89
N ASN A 36 -6.45 1.28 -14.43
CA ASN A 36 -6.82 2.56 -13.84
C ASN A 36 -8.34 2.74 -13.83
N GLY A 37 -8.87 3.37 -12.77
CA GLY A 37 -10.31 3.59 -12.60
C GLY A 37 -11.10 2.38 -12.05
N MET A 38 -10.47 1.22 -11.80
CA MET A 38 -11.17 0.03 -11.31
C MET A 38 -11.57 0.08 -9.83
N GLY A 39 -11.19 1.11 -9.07
CA GLY A 39 -11.59 1.28 -7.68
C GLY A 39 -10.52 0.94 -6.65
N LYS A 40 -9.28 0.62 -7.05
CA LYS A 40 -8.18 0.23 -6.16
C LYS A 40 -7.89 1.27 -5.06
N THR A 41 -7.64 2.53 -5.45
CA THR A 41 -7.45 3.65 -4.51
C THR A 41 -8.69 3.87 -3.64
N THR A 42 -9.89 3.68 -4.19
CA THR A 42 -11.14 3.78 -3.43
C THR A 42 -11.19 2.74 -2.31
N LEU A 43 -10.74 1.52 -2.58
CA LEU A 43 -10.65 0.47 -1.57
C LEU A 43 -9.68 0.84 -0.44
N ILE A 44 -8.46 1.28 -0.77
CA ILE A 44 -7.49 1.75 0.23
C ILE A 44 -8.07 2.89 1.08
N ARG A 45 -8.69 3.90 0.43
CA ARG A 45 -9.31 5.02 1.13
C ARG A 45 -10.45 4.58 2.05
N SER A 46 -11.27 3.61 1.60
CA SER A 46 -12.35 3.04 2.41
C SER A 46 -11.82 2.29 3.63
N ILE A 47 -10.76 1.48 3.48
CA ILE A 47 -10.11 0.78 4.59
C ILE A 47 -9.58 1.78 5.63
N MET A 48 -8.98 2.88 5.18
CA MET A 48 -8.41 3.91 6.04
C MET A 48 -9.44 4.91 6.60
N GLY A 49 -10.73 4.72 6.33
CA GLY A 49 -11.78 5.64 6.78
C GLY A 49 -11.68 7.06 6.20
N LEU A 50 -10.96 7.24 5.09
CA LEU A 50 -10.79 8.54 4.43
C LEU A 50 -12.07 8.92 3.67
N THR A 51 -12.52 10.15 3.83
CA THR A 51 -13.71 10.68 3.17
C THR A 51 -13.32 11.79 2.18
N PRO A 52 -13.83 11.83 0.92
CA PRO A 52 -14.53 10.73 0.28
C PRO A 52 -13.59 9.56 0.00
N PRO A 53 -14.06 8.33 -0.26
CA PRO A 53 -15.44 7.87 -0.44
C PRO A 53 -16.19 7.65 0.87
N THR A 54 -17.52 7.38 0.78
CA THR A 54 -18.35 6.97 1.90
C THR A 54 -18.69 5.49 1.76
N VAL A 55 -18.37 4.68 2.77
CA VAL A 55 -18.79 3.29 2.87
C VAL A 55 -20.26 3.23 3.33
N LYS A 56 -21.12 2.59 2.53
CA LYS A 56 -22.55 2.43 2.86
C LYS A 56 -22.91 1.01 3.30
N GLN A 57 -22.20 -0.01 2.81
CA GLN A 57 -22.44 -1.41 3.13
C GLN A 57 -21.13 -2.17 3.18
N GLY A 58 -21.12 -3.30 3.89
CA GLY A 58 -19.97 -4.18 4.09
C GLY A 58 -19.09 -3.74 5.26
N ASP A 59 -18.10 -4.57 5.55
CA ASP A 59 -17.25 -4.41 6.71
C ASP A 59 -15.77 -4.46 6.39
N VAL A 60 -15.01 -3.64 7.10
CA VAL A 60 -13.56 -3.73 7.23
C VAL A 60 -13.26 -4.20 8.64
N ILE A 61 -12.61 -5.35 8.75
CA ILE A 61 -12.30 -6.01 10.02
C ILE A 61 -10.80 -6.08 10.19
N TRP A 62 -10.30 -5.57 11.29
CA TRP A 62 -8.90 -5.60 11.69
C TRP A 62 -8.73 -6.42 12.96
N LYS A 63 -8.01 -7.54 12.88
CA LYS A 63 -7.77 -8.44 14.02
C LYS A 63 -9.06 -8.83 14.77
N GLY A 64 -10.14 -9.07 14.02
CA GLY A 64 -11.46 -9.43 14.58
C GLY A 64 -12.33 -8.27 15.01
N GLU A 65 -11.84 -7.03 14.96
CA GLU A 65 -12.60 -5.83 15.30
C GLU A 65 -13.06 -5.09 14.04
N THR A 66 -14.32 -4.69 13.97
CA THR A 66 -14.85 -3.89 12.87
C THR A 66 -14.37 -2.45 12.98
N ILE A 67 -13.67 -1.97 11.93
CA ILE A 67 -13.12 -0.61 11.86
C ILE A 67 -13.79 0.26 10.80
N THR A 68 -14.80 -0.21 10.11
CA THR A 68 -15.45 0.41 8.93
C THR A 68 -15.88 1.87 9.14
N ARG A 69 -16.30 2.23 10.35
CA ARG A 69 -16.79 3.59 10.68
C ARG A 69 -15.85 4.37 11.59
N MET A 70 -14.66 3.88 11.80
CA MET A 70 -13.65 4.58 12.59
C MET A 70 -13.09 5.77 11.82
N LYS A 71 -12.65 6.78 12.57
CA LYS A 71 -11.95 7.93 11.99
C LYS A 71 -10.54 7.51 11.53
N PRO A 72 -9.97 8.15 10.50
CA PRO A 72 -8.65 7.80 9.98
C PRO A 72 -7.54 7.73 11.03
N HIS A 73 -7.54 8.66 11.99
CA HIS A 73 -6.53 8.66 13.06
C HIS A 73 -6.69 7.50 14.05
N ASP A 74 -7.93 7.04 14.30
CA ASP A 74 -8.17 5.86 15.14
C ASP A 74 -7.70 4.59 14.45
N ILE A 75 -7.91 4.48 13.12
CA ILE A 75 -7.41 3.39 12.29
C ILE A 75 -5.87 3.39 12.27
N ALA A 76 -5.24 4.54 12.11
CA ALA A 76 -3.78 4.67 12.18
C ALA A 76 -3.23 4.26 13.55
N ASN A 77 -3.93 4.61 14.66
CA ASN A 77 -3.56 4.18 16.02
C ASN A 77 -3.65 2.65 16.21
N LYS A 78 -4.35 1.92 15.34
CA LYS A 78 -4.38 0.44 15.31
C LYS A 78 -3.21 -0.16 14.52
N LYS A 79 -2.16 0.63 14.25
CA LYS A 79 -0.97 0.21 13.52
C LYS A 79 -1.22 -0.15 12.05
N ILE A 80 -2.15 0.54 11.41
CA ILE A 80 -2.36 0.50 9.97
C ILE A 80 -1.83 1.80 9.37
N ALA A 81 -0.79 1.70 8.53
CA ALA A 81 -0.22 2.85 7.84
C ALA A 81 -0.57 2.83 6.34
N ILE A 82 -0.48 4.00 5.70
CA ILE A 82 -0.72 4.16 4.28
C ILE A 82 0.45 4.87 3.59
N VAL A 83 0.85 4.34 2.43
CA VAL A 83 1.66 5.03 1.42
C VAL A 83 0.71 5.45 0.30
N PRO A 84 0.26 6.70 0.25
CA PRO A 84 -0.71 7.15 -0.73
C PRO A 84 -0.06 7.37 -2.10
N GLN A 85 -0.84 7.23 -3.16
CA GLN A 85 -0.46 7.60 -4.52
C GLN A 85 0.06 9.05 -4.58
N GLY A 86 1.07 9.32 -5.40
CA GLY A 86 1.67 10.64 -5.57
C GLY A 86 2.60 11.06 -4.44
N ARG A 87 2.97 10.14 -3.54
CA ARG A 87 4.03 10.28 -2.50
C ARG A 87 3.78 11.37 -1.44
N ARG A 88 3.08 12.46 -1.75
CA ARG A 88 2.64 13.56 -0.88
C ARG A 88 3.70 14.04 0.12
N LEU A 89 4.88 14.39 -0.39
CA LEU A 89 5.97 14.95 0.41
C LEU A 89 5.83 16.47 0.56
N PHE A 90 6.33 16.98 1.67
CA PHE A 90 6.47 18.43 1.87
C PHE A 90 7.76 18.90 1.20
N SER A 91 7.64 19.79 0.22
CA SER A 91 8.77 20.26 -0.58
C SER A 91 9.86 20.94 0.25
N SER A 92 9.48 21.61 1.34
CA SER A 92 10.36 22.39 2.21
C SER A 92 11.05 21.60 3.32
N LEU A 93 10.51 20.45 3.72
CA LEU A 93 11.07 19.63 4.79
C LEU A 93 12.22 18.76 4.30
N THR A 94 13.23 18.58 5.13
CA THR A 94 14.32 17.64 4.92
C THR A 94 13.85 16.19 5.10
N VAL A 95 14.63 15.22 4.62
CA VAL A 95 14.38 13.79 4.86
C VAL A 95 14.23 13.50 6.36
N THR A 96 15.14 13.99 7.18
CA THR A 96 15.09 13.79 8.64
C THR A 96 13.81 14.38 9.25
N GLU A 97 13.42 15.60 8.87
CA GLU A 97 12.19 16.24 9.36
C GLU A 97 10.93 15.47 8.94
N HIS A 98 10.87 14.96 7.71
CA HIS A 98 9.78 14.08 7.28
C HIS A 98 9.65 12.84 8.16
N LEU A 99 10.76 12.19 8.51
CA LEU A 99 10.74 10.99 9.35
C LEU A 99 10.34 11.32 10.78
N THR A 100 10.88 12.42 11.33
CA THR A 100 10.60 12.86 12.71
C THR A 100 9.12 13.19 12.93
N MET A 101 8.47 13.83 11.94
CA MET A 101 7.03 14.14 12.01
C MET A 101 6.13 12.92 12.23
N PHE A 102 6.52 11.76 11.71
CA PHE A 102 5.72 10.53 11.74
C PHE A 102 6.21 9.55 12.81
N LYS A 103 7.20 9.93 13.61
CA LYS A 103 7.70 9.06 14.67
C LYS A 103 6.61 8.76 15.69
N SER A 104 6.27 7.50 15.83
CA SER A 104 5.34 7.04 16.86
C SER A 104 5.94 7.32 18.25
N ALA A 105 5.20 8.00 19.10
CA ALA A 105 5.59 8.20 20.49
C ALA A 105 5.63 6.89 21.31
N ARG A 106 5.02 5.83 20.78
CA ARG A 106 4.91 4.51 21.41
C ARG A 106 5.96 3.51 20.94
N ALA A 107 6.71 3.80 19.87
CA ALA A 107 7.73 2.91 19.33
C ALA A 107 9.05 3.08 20.09
N THR A 108 9.27 2.24 21.10
CA THR A 108 10.56 2.17 21.83
C THR A 108 11.56 1.23 21.17
N GLU A 109 11.09 0.20 20.47
CA GLU A 109 11.92 -0.86 19.82
C GLU A 109 11.60 -1.07 18.33
N GLY A 110 10.70 -0.25 17.75
CA GLY A 110 10.23 -0.41 16.37
C GLY A 110 11.15 0.20 15.30
N TRP A 111 10.54 0.93 14.36
CA TRP A 111 11.26 1.63 13.31
C TRP A 111 11.84 2.95 13.83
N THR A 112 13.17 2.96 14.05
CA THR A 112 13.93 4.16 14.42
C THR A 112 14.48 4.86 13.17
N ILE A 113 14.86 6.13 13.29
CA ILE A 113 15.52 6.87 12.19
C ILE A 113 16.80 6.17 11.73
N ASP A 114 17.58 5.63 12.66
CA ASP A 114 18.82 4.91 12.33
C ASP A 114 18.51 3.61 11.58
N ARG A 115 17.48 2.87 11.98
CA ARG A 115 17.01 1.68 11.26
C ARG A 115 16.49 2.05 9.87
N ILE A 116 15.76 3.15 9.72
CA ILE A 116 15.34 3.65 8.40
C ILE A 116 16.57 3.95 7.53
N PHE A 117 17.58 4.66 8.05
CA PHE A 117 18.77 5.00 7.26
C PHE A 117 19.65 3.80 6.94
N SER A 118 19.65 2.75 7.76
CA SER A 118 20.34 1.50 7.43
C SER A 118 19.59 0.70 6.36
N THR A 119 18.25 0.69 6.39
CA THR A 119 17.41 0.02 5.38
C THR A 119 17.39 0.81 4.05
N PHE A 120 17.31 2.13 4.13
CA PHE A 120 17.25 3.04 2.98
C PHE A 120 18.52 3.89 2.94
N THR A 121 19.66 3.29 2.61
CA THR A 121 20.97 3.95 2.68
C THR A 121 21.03 5.26 1.90
N ARG A 122 20.37 5.33 0.72
CA ARG A 122 20.24 6.55 -0.08
C ARG A 122 19.53 7.68 0.66
N LEU A 123 18.54 7.38 1.50
CA LEU A 123 17.90 8.40 2.33
C LEU A 123 18.85 8.89 3.43
N GLY A 124 19.68 8.01 3.98
CA GLY A 124 20.73 8.37 4.93
C GLY A 124 21.76 9.36 4.34
N GLU A 125 22.19 9.13 3.10
CA GLU A 125 23.07 10.06 2.36
C GLU A 125 22.40 11.41 2.10
N ARG A 126 21.08 11.43 1.94
CA ARG A 126 20.25 12.59 1.64
C ARG A 126 19.54 13.20 2.85
N ARG A 127 19.91 12.79 4.08
CA ARG A 127 19.18 13.16 5.32
C ARG A 127 18.89 14.65 5.50
N HIS A 128 19.75 15.51 4.96
CA HIS A 128 19.63 16.97 5.03
C HIS A 128 19.03 17.60 3.77
N HIS A 129 18.76 16.81 2.72
CA HIS A 129 18.13 17.31 1.50
C HIS A 129 16.63 17.48 1.72
N ARG A 130 16.08 18.52 1.09
CA ARG A 130 14.63 18.80 1.13
C ARG A 130 13.86 17.95 0.14
N GLY A 131 12.55 17.77 0.36
CA GLY A 131 11.70 16.95 -0.50
C GLY A 131 11.73 17.33 -1.98
N ASN A 132 11.89 18.62 -2.32
CA ASN A 132 12.03 19.08 -3.71
C ASN A 132 13.39 18.79 -4.35
N GLN A 133 14.42 18.46 -3.56
CA GLN A 133 15.78 18.14 -4.02
C GLN A 133 15.97 16.63 -4.26
N LEU A 134 14.97 15.80 -3.92
CA LEU A 134 15.03 14.36 -4.07
C LEU A 134 14.62 13.93 -5.48
N SER A 135 15.26 12.88 -6.00
CA SER A 135 14.82 12.18 -7.21
C SER A 135 13.45 11.52 -7.03
N GLY A 136 12.82 11.09 -8.11
CA GLY A 136 11.55 10.34 -8.05
C GLY A 136 11.64 9.10 -7.17
N GLY A 137 12.71 8.31 -7.29
CA GLY A 137 12.93 7.12 -6.48
C GLY A 137 13.17 7.44 -5.01
N GLU A 138 14.02 8.41 -4.71
CA GLU A 138 14.26 8.85 -3.32
C GLU A 138 12.96 9.35 -2.65
N ARG A 139 12.10 10.06 -3.39
CA ARG A 139 10.77 10.46 -2.91
C ARG A 139 9.86 9.25 -2.63
N GLY A 140 9.89 8.22 -3.50
CA GLY A 140 9.15 6.97 -3.28
C GLY A 140 9.60 6.26 -2.00
N MET A 141 10.92 6.08 -1.84
CA MET A 141 11.50 5.47 -0.63
C MET A 141 11.17 6.26 0.63
N LEU A 142 11.21 7.61 0.58
CA LEU A 142 10.84 8.44 1.72
C LEU A 142 9.36 8.30 2.09
N ALA A 143 8.47 8.12 1.11
CA ALA A 143 7.05 7.88 1.37
C ALA A 143 6.84 6.55 2.12
N VAL A 144 7.54 5.48 1.73
CA VAL A 144 7.52 4.19 2.44
C VAL A 144 8.15 4.33 3.84
N ALA A 145 9.30 4.97 3.95
CA ALA A 145 10.00 5.19 5.22
C ALA A 145 9.14 5.95 6.25
N ARG A 146 8.37 6.96 5.81
CA ARG A 146 7.40 7.67 6.67
C ARG A 146 6.31 6.77 7.22
N ALA A 147 5.82 5.84 6.40
CA ALA A 147 4.81 4.88 6.86
C ALA A 147 5.40 3.94 7.92
N LEU A 148 6.64 3.48 7.73
CA LEU A 148 7.35 2.64 8.69
C LEU A 148 7.59 3.35 10.04
N MET A 149 7.85 4.66 10.04
CA MET A 149 8.05 5.44 11.28
C MET A 149 6.82 5.44 12.22
N GLN A 150 5.64 5.03 11.73
CA GLN A 150 4.44 4.82 12.55
C GLN A 150 4.43 3.46 13.26
N ASP A 151 5.47 2.63 13.07
CA ASP A 151 5.60 1.27 13.61
C ASP A 151 4.37 0.40 13.27
N PRO A 152 4.02 0.26 11.98
CA PRO A 152 2.80 -0.42 11.56
C PRO A 152 2.92 -1.95 11.65
N GLU A 153 1.77 -2.61 11.75
CA GLU A 153 1.61 -4.04 11.54
C GLU A 153 1.04 -4.37 10.14
N LEU A 154 0.41 -3.36 9.51
CA LEU A 154 -0.06 -3.41 8.13
C LEU A 154 0.26 -2.10 7.42
N ILE A 155 0.81 -2.20 6.21
CA ILE A 155 0.94 -1.06 5.30
C ILE A 155 0.07 -1.27 4.07
N LEU A 156 -0.71 -0.25 3.73
CA LEU A 156 -1.46 -0.15 2.49
C LEU A 156 -0.66 0.73 1.53
N MET A 157 -0.21 0.20 0.40
CA MET A 157 0.60 0.93 -0.59
C MET A 157 -0.22 1.14 -1.87
N ASP A 158 -0.42 2.40 -2.26
CA ASP A 158 -1.23 2.77 -3.42
C ASP A 158 -0.32 3.21 -4.57
N GLU A 159 -0.07 2.30 -5.51
CA GLU A 159 0.79 2.46 -6.69
C GLU A 159 2.17 3.09 -6.39
N PRO A 160 2.94 2.50 -5.45
CA PRO A 160 4.19 3.11 -5.00
C PRO A 160 5.28 3.13 -6.10
N SER A 161 5.17 2.26 -7.12
CA SER A 161 6.09 2.18 -8.25
C SER A 161 5.81 3.20 -9.35
N GLU A 162 4.64 3.88 -9.32
CA GLU A 162 4.21 4.79 -10.38
C GLU A 162 5.24 5.90 -10.66
N GLY A 163 5.62 6.04 -11.94
CA GLY A 163 6.57 7.07 -12.39
C GLY A 163 7.99 6.90 -11.86
N LEU A 164 8.38 5.70 -11.45
CA LEU A 164 9.76 5.35 -11.13
C LEU A 164 10.50 4.82 -12.36
N ALA A 165 11.81 5.09 -12.42
CA ALA A 165 12.69 4.43 -13.37
C ALA A 165 12.79 2.92 -13.02
N PRO A 166 13.01 2.03 -14.02
CA PRO A 166 13.02 0.58 -13.81
C PRO A 166 13.96 0.11 -12.68
N VAL A 167 15.13 0.67 -12.57
CA VAL A 167 16.12 0.34 -11.52
C VAL A 167 15.59 0.70 -10.12
N MET A 168 14.77 1.74 -10.01
CA MET A 168 14.17 2.15 -8.75
C MET A 168 12.95 1.29 -8.38
N VAL A 169 12.23 0.78 -9.39
CA VAL A 169 11.17 -0.21 -9.19
C VAL A 169 11.75 -1.48 -8.58
N GLN A 170 12.81 -2.04 -9.17
CA GLN A 170 13.51 -3.21 -8.64
C GLN A 170 14.02 -3.00 -7.20
N HIS A 171 14.55 -1.81 -6.90
CA HIS A 171 14.97 -1.50 -5.55
C HIS A 171 13.79 -1.46 -4.57
N LEU A 172 12.67 -0.84 -4.97
CA LEU A 172 11.43 -0.82 -4.16
C LEU A 172 10.88 -2.22 -3.93
N GLU A 173 10.86 -3.06 -4.96
CA GLU A 173 10.46 -4.46 -4.87
C GLU A 173 11.31 -5.23 -3.84
N GLY A 174 12.64 -5.05 -3.89
CA GLY A 174 13.54 -5.63 -2.89
C GLY A 174 13.21 -5.20 -1.46
N VAL A 175 12.93 -3.92 -1.26
CA VAL A 175 12.50 -3.38 0.05
C VAL A 175 11.17 -3.98 0.49
N ILE A 176 10.16 -4.04 -0.38
CA ILE A 176 8.84 -4.61 -0.04
C ILE A 176 8.97 -6.09 0.35
N ALA A 177 9.75 -6.85 -0.41
CA ALA A 177 10.01 -8.26 -0.12
C ALA A 177 10.74 -8.45 1.24
N GLU A 178 11.71 -7.59 1.56
CA GLU A 178 12.38 -7.61 2.85
C GLU A 178 11.43 -7.26 4.00
N LEU A 179 10.60 -6.24 3.84
CA LEU A 179 9.59 -5.84 4.82
C LEU A 179 8.59 -6.98 5.11
N GLY A 180 8.13 -7.70 4.08
CA GLY A 180 7.26 -8.86 4.26
C GLY A 180 7.91 -9.94 5.13
N ARG A 181 9.23 -10.19 4.99
CA ARG A 181 9.96 -11.16 5.82
C ARG A 181 10.06 -10.75 7.29
N THR A 182 9.89 -9.48 7.62
CA THR A 182 9.87 -9.02 9.03
C THR A 182 8.55 -9.31 9.76
N GLY A 183 7.55 -9.90 9.08
CA GLY A 183 6.22 -10.14 9.63
C GLY A 183 5.24 -8.98 9.42
N LEU A 184 5.64 -7.95 8.69
CA LEU A 184 4.77 -6.84 8.31
C LEU A 184 3.77 -7.27 7.24
N GLY A 185 2.47 -7.10 7.49
CA GLY A 185 1.43 -7.28 6.46
C GLY A 185 1.49 -6.14 5.44
N ILE A 186 1.35 -6.46 4.15
CA ILE A 186 1.37 -5.46 3.09
C ILE A 186 0.20 -5.73 2.12
N LEU A 187 -0.65 -4.71 1.90
CA LEU A 187 -1.56 -4.66 0.77
C LEU A 187 -0.99 -3.70 -0.27
N LEU A 188 -0.47 -4.27 -1.34
CA LEU A 188 0.15 -3.55 -2.44
C LEU A 188 -0.85 -3.39 -3.58
N VAL A 189 -1.29 -2.17 -3.83
CA VAL A 189 -2.06 -1.84 -5.03
C VAL A 189 -1.09 -1.48 -6.14
N GLU A 190 -1.20 -2.19 -7.27
CA GLU A 190 -0.32 -1.98 -8.42
C GLU A 190 -1.09 -2.13 -9.73
N GLN A 191 -0.52 -1.56 -10.78
CA GLN A 191 -0.96 -1.77 -12.16
C GLN A 191 -0.03 -2.72 -12.92
N ASN A 192 1.26 -2.73 -12.55
CA ASN A 192 2.26 -3.58 -13.16
C ASN A 192 2.18 -5.01 -12.58
N LEU A 193 1.79 -5.97 -13.43
CA LEU A 193 1.71 -7.37 -13.06
C LEU A 193 3.05 -7.92 -12.55
N TYR A 194 4.13 -7.65 -13.28
CA TYR A 194 5.44 -8.24 -12.97
C TYR A 194 5.97 -7.75 -11.62
N SER A 195 5.83 -6.45 -11.33
CA SER A 195 6.17 -5.87 -10.03
C SER A 195 5.35 -6.48 -8.89
N ALA A 196 4.04 -6.69 -9.12
CA ALA A 196 3.17 -7.31 -8.13
C ALA A 196 3.56 -8.77 -7.86
N LEU A 197 3.77 -9.57 -8.91
CA LEU A 197 4.16 -10.98 -8.79
C LEU A 197 5.53 -11.17 -8.14
N ALA A 198 6.46 -10.24 -8.36
CA ALA A 198 7.82 -10.31 -7.82
C ALA A 198 7.86 -10.26 -6.27
N VAL A 199 6.85 -9.65 -5.62
CA VAL A 199 6.89 -9.37 -4.18
C VAL A 199 5.74 -9.99 -3.39
N SER A 200 4.63 -10.35 -4.04
CA SER A 200 3.44 -10.87 -3.35
C SER A 200 3.37 -12.39 -3.35
N SER A 201 2.73 -12.96 -2.34
CA SER A 201 2.38 -14.39 -2.28
C SER A 201 1.00 -14.67 -2.88
N ARG A 202 0.10 -13.69 -2.83
CA ARG A 202 -1.28 -13.76 -3.33
C ARG A 202 -1.64 -12.50 -4.09
N VAL A 203 -2.47 -12.69 -5.10
CA VAL A 203 -2.96 -11.60 -5.95
C VAL A 203 -4.48 -11.63 -5.98
N TYR A 204 -5.06 -10.46 -5.86
CA TYR A 204 -6.47 -10.21 -6.20
C TYR A 204 -6.52 -9.36 -7.45
N ILE A 205 -7.47 -9.63 -8.34
CA ILE A 205 -7.72 -8.80 -9.53
C ILE A 205 -9.03 -8.05 -9.33
N MET A 206 -8.97 -6.74 -9.49
CA MET A 206 -10.13 -5.86 -9.39
C MET A 206 -10.56 -5.34 -10.76
N GLU A 207 -11.85 -5.49 -11.05
CA GLU A 207 -12.50 -4.94 -12.22
C GLU A 207 -13.82 -4.27 -11.82
N THR A 208 -14.03 -3.04 -12.27
CA THR A 208 -15.28 -2.27 -12.04
C THR A 208 -15.76 -2.34 -10.59
N GLY A 209 -14.85 -2.08 -9.63
CA GLY A 209 -15.17 -2.03 -8.20
C GLY A 209 -15.42 -3.37 -7.53
N LYS A 210 -15.16 -4.51 -8.20
CA LYS A 210 -15.29 -5.86 -7.65
C LYS A 210 -13.96 -6.59 -7.71
N VAL A 211 -13.70 -7.46 -6.75
CA VAL A 211 -12.66 -8.47 -6.86
C VAL A 211 -13.23 -9.62 -7.67
N VAL A 212 -12.67 -9.83 -8.87
CA VAL A 212 -13.18 -10.81 -9.86
C VAL A 212 -12.37 -12.08 -9.91
N HIS A 213 -11.13 -12.06 -9.39
CA HIS A 213 -10.26 -13.22 -9.37
C HIS A 213 -9.30 -13.15 -8.17
N SER A 214 -8.91 -14.31 -7.68
CA SER A 214 -7.90 -14.46 -6.60
C SER A 214 -7.09 -15.73 -6.86
N ALA A 215 -5.77 -15.61 -6.81
CA ALA A 215 -4.84 -16.71 -6.99
C ALA A 215 -3.55 -16.47 -6.19
N THR A 216 -2.74 -17.50 -6.01
CA THR A 216 -1.35 -17.30 -5.60
C THR A 216 -0.58 -16.64 -6.75
N SER A 217 0.51 -15.94 -6.41
CA SER A 217 1.37 -15.31 -7.43
C SER A 217 1.93 -16.34 -8.40
N GLU A 218 2.24 -17.55 -7.92
CA GLU A 218 2.74 -18.66 -8.74
C GLU A 218 1.68 -19.21 -9.71
N GLU A 219 0.43 -19.36 -9.26
CA GLU A 219 -0.69 -19.79 -10.11
C GLU A 219 -0.97 -18.75 -11.19
N LEU A 220 -1.06 -17.48 -10.81
CA LEU A 220 -1.34 -16.41 -11.77
C LEU A 220 -0.21 -16.24 -12.79
N ALA A 221 1.05 -16.41 -12.40
CA ALA A 221 2.19 -16.34 -13.32
C ALA A 221 2.15 -17.43 -14.42
N LYS A 222 1.45 -18.54 -14.16
CA LYS A 222 1.27 -19.66 -15.11
C LYS A 222 -0.03 -19.56 -15.93
N ASP A 223 -0.98 -18.70 -15.52
CA ASP A 223 -2.29 -18.55 -16.17
C ASP A 223 -2.31 -17.36 -17.13
N GLU A 224 -1.74 -17.58 -18.32
CA GLU A 224 -1.73 -16.56 -19.39
C GLU A 224 -3.15 -16.08 -19.76
N GLY A 225 -4.14 -16.97 -19.67
CA GLY A 225 -5.54 -16.67 -19.99
C GLY A 225 -6.16 -15.68 -18.99
N ALA A 226 -5.87 -15.83 -17.70
CA ALA A 226 -6.31 -14.88 -16.68
C ALA A 226 -5.59 -13.54 -16.83
N VAL A 227 -4.28 -13.56 -17.06
CA VAL A 227 -3.45 -12.36 -17.28
C VAL A 227 -3.98 -11.57 -18.48
N GLN A 228 -4.20 -12.22 -19.62
CA GLN A 228 -4.71 -11.58 -20.83
C GLN A 228 -6.12 -11.01 -20.63
N ARG A 229 -7.01 -11.78 -20.01
CA ARG A 229 -8.42 -11.40 -19.78
C ARG A 229 -8.56 -10.17 -18.90
N TRP A 230 -7.87 -10.16 -17.76
CA TRP A 230 -8.11 -9.18 -16.71
C TRP A 230 -7.17 -7.97 -16.76
N LEU A 231 -5.96 -8.16 -17.24
CA LEU A 231 -4.93 -7.12 -17.22
C LEU A 231 -4.60 -6.60 -18.62
N GLY A 232 -5.02 -7.31 -19.68
CA GLY A 232 -4.81 -6.89 -21.07
C GLY A 232 -3.34 -6.88 -21.48
N VAL A 233 -2.50 -7.67 -20.81
CA VAL A 233 -1.08 -7.84 -21.13
C VAL A 233 -0.99 -8.99 -22.15
N HIS A 234 -0.47 -8.68 -23.34
CA HIS A 234 -0.08 -9.69 -24.31
C HIS A 234 1.38 -10.06 -24.01
N GLY A 235 1.63 -11.35 -23.86
CA GLY A 235 2.98 -11.90 -23.71
C GLY A 235 3.80 -11.79 -24.99
#